data_6a976f2dcc70cfd6207c69d552ea9753
#
_entry.id   6a976f2dcc70cfd6207c69d552ea9753
#
_cell.length_a   1.000
_cell.length_b   1.000
_cell.length_c   1.000
_cell.angle_alpha   90.00
_cell.angle_beta   90.00
_cell.angle_gamma   90.00
#
_symmetry.space_group_name_H-M   'P 1'
#
loop_
_entity.id
_entity.type
_entity.pdbx_description
1 polymer ?
#
loop_
_entity_poly.entity_id
_entity_poly.type
_entity_poly.pdbx_seq_one_letter_code
_entity_poly.pdbx_strand_id
1 'polypeptide(L)'
;VTPPARHGGAIISALASAGIVVSVMQTIVIPIVPELPRYLHTDAASVTWVLTATLLAGAVATPLTGRLGDMFGKRRLLLICLGLLVAGSVVGALSSSLVPMIVGRALQGCAAGVIPLGISLMRDELAPERLGSAMGLMSSSLGVGGALGLPAAAAIAQNASWHLLFWGSAGLGLIAMVMVWILVPESSDRSGGRIDFPGAIGLTAGLLCLLLAITKGGDWGWNAPLTLGLFGAALVILLVWGFYELRRPGPLVDLRTSARRPVLLTNLASIAIGFAMYAQALAIPQLLQLPAATGHGLGQSMLVAGLCMAPGGLVMIFVSPLSAKLSAWKGAKVSLMTGALVFAVGDLAALWLLSAPWQLIVVSVITSTGMALAFAAIPALIMANVPHTETAAANGLNALMRSVGTSTASAVVGVALAHLTQPFAGTFVPTLDGFKLTFILGAVAAMLAALIMAFVPGRRRSVASVTTTKEAVGMAAGHVHRSS
;
A
#
# COMPACT_ATOMS: atom_id res chain seq x y z
N VAL A 1 12.91 6.96 -30.48
CA VAL A 1 14.29 6.64 -30.06
C VAL A 1 14.20 5.96 -28.73
N THR A 2 14.31 4.63 -28.70
CA THR A 2 14.36 3.83 -27.46
C THR A 2 15.67 4.17 -26.73
N PRO A 3 15.62 4.58 -25.45
CA PRO A 3 16.83 4.80 -24.67
C PRO A 3 17.58 3.47 -24.47
N PRO A 4 18.92 3.48 -24.45
CA PRO A 4 19.71 2.26 -24.36
C PRO A 4 19.46 1.53 -23.03
N ALA A 5 19.41 0.21 -23.09
CA ALA A 5 19.10 -0.74 -22.01
C ALA A 5 19.91 -0.60 -20.69
N ARG A 6 20.91 0.27 -20.67
CA ARG A 6 21.77 0.54 -19.49
C ARG A 6 21.10 1.38 -18.39
N HIS A 7 20.07 2.17 -18.71
CA HIS A 7 19.41 3.07 -17.73
C HIS A 7 18.26 2.41 -16.96
N GLY A 8 17.67 1.33 -17.47
CA GLY A 8 16.50 0.69 -16.84
C GLY A 8 16.76 0.18 -15.42
N GLY A 9 17.94 -0.38 -15.14
CA GLY A 9 18.31 -0.82 -13.79
C GLY A 9 18.43 0.33 -12.79
N ALA A 10 19.00 1.45 -13.22
CA ALA A 10 19.12 2.66 -12.39
C ALA A 10 17.75 3.27 -12.05
N ILE A 11 16.83 3.31 -13.02
CA ILE A 11 15.45 3.77 -12.79
C ILE A 11 14.74 2.88 -11.78
N ILE A 12 14.84 1.55 -11.95
CA ILE A 12 14.23 0.59 -11.02
C ILE A 12 14.79 0.78 -9.60
N SER A 13 16.11 0.89 -9.45
CA SER A 13 16.74 1.05 -8.14
C SER A 13 16.34 2.36 -7.47
N ALA A 14 16.29 3.48 -8.20
CA ALA A 14 15.90 4.78 -7.66
C ALA A 14 14.43 4.79 -7.21
N LEU A 15 13.52 4.24 -8.03
CA LEU A 15 12.09 4.19 -7.70
C LEU A 15 11.80 3.21 -6.56
N ALA A 16 12.43 2.01 -6.58
CA ALA A 16 12.27 1.04 -5.50
C ALA A 16 12.83 1.57 -4.17
N SER A 17 13.99 2.23 -4.18
CA SER A 17 14.54 2.89 -2.99
C SER A 17 13.61 3.95 -2.44
N ALA A 18 13.03 4.80 -3.30
CA ALA A 18 12.03 5.77 -2.90
C ALA A 18 10.79 5.10 -2.25
N GLY A 19 10.32 4.00 -2.82
CA GLY A 19 9.24 3.20 -2.24
C GLY A 19 9.58 2.62 -0.87
N ILE A 20 10.78 2.06 -0.70
CA ILE A 20 11.27 1.55 0.60
C ILE A 20 11.35 2.68 1.63
N VAL A 21 11.90 3.83 1.28
CA VAL A 21 11.99 4.98 2.19
C VAL A 21 10.63 5.43 2.66
N VAL A 22 9.64 5.58 1.76
CA VAL A 22 8.27 5.94 2.12
C VAL A 22 7.64 4.88 3.03
N SER A 23 7.88 3.61 2.78
CA SER A 23 7.35 2.52 3.58
C SER A 23 7.98 2.46 4.97
N VAL A 24 9.30 2.64 5.08
CA VAL A 24 10.00 2.76 6.37
C VAL A 24 9.42 3.92 7.20
N MET A 25 9.16 5.08 6.56
CA MET A 25 8.59 6.24 7.25
C MET A 25 7.21 5.98 7.87
N GLN A 26 6.43 5.09 7.29
CA GLN A 26 5.12 4.73 7.85
C GLN A 26 5.25 3.91 9.14
N THR A 27 6.29 3.11 9.27
CA THR A 27 6.47 2.17 10.39
C THR A 27 7.39 2.66 11.49
N ILE A 28 8.27 3.65 11.21
CA ILE A 28 9.33 4.09 12.11
C ILE A 28 8.83 4.68 13.43
N VAL A 29 7.61 5.21 13.46
CA VAL A 29 7.02 5.82 14.67
C VAL A 29 6.36 4.78 15.57
N ILE A 30 5.96 3.62 15.02
CA ILE A 30 5.21 2.60 15.79
C ILE A 30 5.91 2.22 17.10
N PRO A 31 7.23 1.98 17.14
CA PRO A 31 7.93 1.62 18.37
C PRO A 31 7.90 2.69 19.47
N ILE A 32 7.85 3.95 19.11
CA ILE A 32 7.91 5.05 20.09
C ILE A 32 6.52 5.52 20.56
N VAL A 33 5.43 5.04 19.94
CA VAL A 33 4.05 5.45 20.27
C VAL A 33 3.75 5.36 21.78
N PRO A 34 4.14 4.29 22.51
CA PRO A 34 3.88 4.21 23.95
C PRO A 34 4.57 5.30 24.78
N GLU A 35 5.71 5.80 24.32
CA GLU A 35 6.50 6.83 25.01
C GLU A 35 6.15 8.27 24.57
N LEU A 36 5.47 8.42 23.42
CA LEU A 36 5.10 9.73 22.88
C LEU A 36 4.27 10.60 23.84
N PRO A 37 3.33 10.08 24.66
CA PRO A 37 2.61 10.88 25.64
C PRO A 37 3.57 11.63 26.57
N ARG A 38 4.62 10.95 27.02
CA ARG A 38 5.66 11.54 27.85
C ARG A 38 6.53 12.55 27.11
N TYR A 39 6.93 12.22 25.86
CA TYR A 39 7.81 13.11 25.06
C TYR A 39 7.11 14.37 24.58
N LEU A 40 5.80 14.30 24.30
CA LEU A 40 5.02 15.41 23.76
C LEU A 40 4.14 16.10 24.80
N HIS A 41 4.28 15.72 26.08
CA HIS A 41 3.51 16.28 27.23
C HIS A 41 1.99 16.28 26.97
N THR A 42 1.45 15.12 26.52
CA THR A 42 0.05 14.97 26.15
C THR A 42 -0.50 13.62 26.63
N ASP A 43 -1.80 13.38 26.45
CA ASP A 43 -2.45 12.11 26.79
C ASP A 43 -2.30 11.05 25.68
N ALA A 44 -2.47 9.78 26.05
CA ALA A 44 -2.33 8.66 25.13
C ALA A 44 -3.39 8.67 23.98
N ALA A 45 -4.59 9.19 24.25
CA ALA A 45 -5.64 9.28 23.22
C ALA A 45 -5.27 10.28 22.14
N SER A 46 -4.69 11.42 22.54
CA SER A 46 -4.21 12.45 21.62
C SER A 46 -3.02 11.98 20.77
N VAL A 47 -2.14 11.14 21.31
CA VAL A 47 -1.00 10.57 20.56
C VAL A 47 -1.46 9.72 19.37
N THR A 48 -2.61 9.07 19.44
CA THR A 48 -3.13 8.29 18.30
C THR A 48 -3.29 9.11 17.03
N TRP A 49 -3.45 10.45 17.15
CA TRP A 49 -3.48 11.36 16.00
C TRP A 49 -2.18 11.38 15.19
N VAL A 50 -1.05 11.06 15.81
CA VAL A 50 0.26 10.98 15.12
C VAL A 50 0.25 9.90 14.04
N LEU A 51 -0.39 8.77 14.31
CA LEU A 51 -0.58 7.69 13.31
C LEU A 51 -1.73 8.00 12.36
N THR A 52 -2.87 8.43 12.91
CA THR A 52 -4.09 8.73 12.15
C THR A 52 -3.84 9.79 11.08
N ALA A 53 -3.15 10.88 11.41
CA ALA A 53 -2.84 11.95 10.46
C ALA A 53 -2.05 11.46 9.24
N THR A 54 -1.08 10.57 9.45
CA THR A 54 -0.31 9.99 8.34
C THR A 54 -1.17 9.15 7.42
N LEU A 55 -2.03 8.29 7.99
CA LEU A 55 -2.91 7.41 7.23
C LEU A 55 -3.97 8.22 6.45
N LEU A 56 -4.59 9.20 7.10
CA LEU A 56 -5.58 10.07 6.45
C LEU A 56 -4.96 10.90 5.33
N ALA A 57 -3.83 11.56 5.60
CA ALA A 57 -3.13 12.34 4.58
C ALA A 57 -2.70 11.46 3.39
N GLY A 58 -2.20 10.25 3.66
CA GLY A 58 -1.82 9.29 2.62
C GLY A 58 -2.99 8.84 1.77
N ALA A 59 -4.12 8.51 2.40
CA ALA A 59 -5.32 8.07 1.69
C ALA A 59 -5.89 9.15 0.78
N VAL A 60 -5.91 10.40 1.25
CA VAL A 60 -6.37 11.56 0.47
C VAL A 60 -5.36 11.95 -0.62
N ALA A 61 -4.08 12.02 -0.27
CA ALA A 61 -3.04 12.47 -1.21
C ALA A 61 -2.83 11.50 -2.37
N THR A 62 -3.00 10.19 -2.17
CA THR A 62 -2.66 9.17 -3.16
C THR A 62 -3.44 9.31 -4.48
N PRO A 63 -4.79 9.41 -4.51
CA PRO A 63 -5.51 9.61 -5.77
C PRO A 63 -5.24 10.99 -6.39
N LEU A 64 -5.05 12.02 -5.55
CA LEU A 64 -4.74 13.37 -6.02
C LEU A 64 -3.38 13.43 -6.71
N THR A 65 -2.33 12.89 -6.07
CA THR A 65 -0.98 12.86 -6.63
C THR A 65 -0.91 12.00 -7.89
N GLY A 66 -1.67 10.90 -7.95
CA GLY A 66 -1.81 10.10 -9.16
C GLY A 66 -2.32 10.91 -10.34
N ARG A 67 -3.45 11.60 -10.18
CA ARG A 67 -4.05 12.45 -11.23
C ARG A 67 -3.15 13.63 -11.60
N LEU A 68 -2.62 14.34 -10.62
CA LEU A 68 -1.69 15.44 -10.85
C LEU A 68 -0.42 14.97 -11.57
N GLY A 69 0.06 13.76 -11.25
CA GLY A 69 1.20 13.14 -11.94
C GLY A 69 0.93 12.89 -13.42
N ASP A 70 -0.24 12.34 -13.75
CA ASP A 70 -0.65 12.12 -15.13
C ASP A 70 -0.83 13.45 -15.91
N MET A 71 -1.23 14.54 -15.23
CA MET A 71 -1.43 15.86 -15.86
C MET A 71 -0.14 16.66 -16.01
N PHE A 72 0.67 16.76 -14.97
CA PHE A 72 1.79 17.72 -14.88
C PHE A 72 3.17 17.09 -14.99
N GLY A 73 3.25 15.76 -14.98
CA GLY A 73 4.49 15.00 -15.04
C GLY A 73 4.73 14.18 -13.77
N LYS A 74 4.93 12.90 -13.98
CA LYS A 74 5.01 11.89 -12.91
C LYS A 74 6.26 12.05 -12.04
N ARG A 75 7.43 12.31 -12.66
CA ARG A 75 8.68 12.58 -11.96
C ARG A 75 8.58 13.83 -11.10
N ARG A 76 8.01 14.92 -11.63
CA ARG A 76 7.85 16.17 -10.90
C ARG A 76 7.01 15.98 -9.65
N LEU A 77 5.88 15.30 -9.76
CA LEU A 77 5.02 15.00 -8.61
C LEU A 77 5.70 14.05 -7.60
N LEU A 78 6.45 13.08 -8.08
CA LEU A 78 7.22 12.18 -7.22
C LEU A 78 8.26 12.93 -6.40
N LEU A 79 8.98 13.88 -7.01
CA LEU A 79 9.92 14.76 -6.29
C LEU A 79 9.22 15.67 -5.28
N ILE A 80 8.03 16.20 -5.58
CA ILE A 80 7.22 16.97 -4.63
C ILE A 80 6.81 16.08 -3.45
N CYS A 81 6.34 14.86 -3.68
CA CYS A 81 5.99 13.91 -2.62
C CYS A 81 7.19 13.60 -1.71
N LEU A 82 8.37 13.36 -2.29
CA LEU A 82 9.60 13.13 -1.52
C LEU A 82 10.03 14.41 -0.76
N GLY A 83 9.87 15.59 -1.36
CA GLY A 83 10.10 16.87 -0.68
C GLY A 83 9.19 17.08 0.53
N LEU A 84 7.90 16.72 0.41
CA LEU A 84 6.94 16.75 1.52
C LEU A 84 7.33 15.75 2.63
N LEU A 85 7.83 14.56 2.25
CA LEU A 85 8.34 13.58 3.20
C LEU A 85 9.54 14.14 3.98
N VAL A 86 10.51 14.74 3.28
CA VAL A 86 11.68 15.36 3.91
C VAL A 86 11.26 16.51 4.83
N ALA A 87 10.41 17.42 4.34
CA ALA A 87 9.92 18.55 5.15
C ALA A 87 9.15 18.05 6.39
N GLY A 88 8.25 17.08 6.24
CA GLY A 88 7.54 16.46 7.34
C GLY A 88 8.46 15.77 8.34
N SER A 89 9.53 15.13 7.86
CA SER A 89 10.54 14.51 8.72
C SER A 89 11.33 15.57 9.50
N VAL A 90 11.71 16.67 8.89
CA VAL A 90 12.37 17.79 9.58
C VAL A 90 11.45 18.41 10.63
N VAL A 91 10.18 18.64 10.30
CA VAL A 91 9.19 19.15 11.27
C VAL A 91 9.03 18.17 12.43
N GLY A 92 8.93 16.87 12.18
CA GLY A 92 8.88 15.84 13.23
C GLY A 92 10.14 15.78 14.08
N ALA A 93 11.33 15.93 13.46
CA ALA A 93 12.60 15.94 14.17
C ALA A 93 12.80 17.16 15.08
N LEU A 94 12.16 18.27 14.75
CA LEU A 94 12.23 19.53 15.54
C LEU A 94 11.06 19.68 16.51
N SER A 95 10.09 18.76 16.47
CA SER A 95 8.88 18.89 17.29
C SER A 95 9.15 18.55 18.76
N SER A 96 8.61 19.38 19.65
CA SER A 96 8.58 19.17 21.11
C SER A 96 7.14 19.08 21.64
N SER A 97 6.14 19.15 20.77
CA SER A 97 4.72 19.13 21.12
C SER A 97 3.88 18.41 20.07
N LEU A 98 2.65 18.08 20.43
CA LEU A 98 1.76 17.24 19.62
C LEU A 98 1.42 17.85 18.25
N VAL A 99 1.10 19.14 18.18
CA VAL A 99 0.61 19.78 16.95
C VAL A 99 1.66 19.77 15.83
N PRO A 100 2.90 20.25 16.04
CA PRO A 100 3.95 20.13 15.02
C PRO A 100 4.21 18.68 14.61
N MET A 101 4.17 17.73 15.55
CA MET A 101 4.31 16.30 15.24
C MET A 101 3.20 15.82 14.30
N ILE A 102 1.94 16.15 14.55
CA ILE A 102 0.81 15.81 13.68
C ILE A 102 0.99 16.41 12.29
N VAL A 103 1.40 17.69 12.20
CA VAL A 103 1.68 18.36 10.91
C VAL A 103 2.80 17.65 10.16
N GLY A 104 3.91 17.33 10.82
CA GLY A 104 5.02 16.59 10.23
C GLY A 104 4.57 15.22 9.70
N ARG A 105 3.75 14.50 10.46
CA ARG A 105 3.19 13.20 10.07
C ARG A 105 2.20 13.28 8.91
N ALA A 106 1.39 14.34 8.86
CA ALA A 106 0.50 14.58 7.73
C ALA A 106 1.30 14.85 6.44
N LEU A 107 2.36 15.67 6.50
CA LEU A 107 3.25 15.91 5.36
C LEU A 107 3.94 14.62 4.90
N GLN A 108 4.43 13.78 5.82
CA GLN A 108 4.98 12.47 5.50
C GLN A 108 3.93 11.56 4.82
N GLY A 109 2.68 11.60 5.29
CA GLY A 109 1.56 10.85 4.70
C GLY A 109 1.33 11.20 3.23
N CYS A 110 1.48 12.47 2.85
CA CYS A 110 1.35 12.90 1.45
C CYS A 110 2.34 12.21 0.50
N ALA A 111 3.42 11.64 1.00
CA ALA A 111 4.37 10.85 0.22
C ALA A 111 3.85 9.45 -0.19
N ALA A 112 2.70 9.00 0.29
CA ALA A 112 2.12 7.71 -0.09
C ALA A 112 1.90 7.58 -1.62
N GLY A 113 1.75 8.71 -2.33
CA GLY A 113 1.66 8.78 -3.79
C GLY A 113 2.94 8.34 -4.55
N VAL A 114 4.09 8.24 -3.88
CA VAL A 114 5.37 7.81 -4.49
C VAL A 114 5.25 6.43 -5.12
N ILE A 115 4.55 5.49 -4.48
CA ILE A 115 4.42 4.11 -4.98
C ILE A 115 3.61 4.05 -6.28
N PRO A 116 2.37 4.57 -6.38
CA PRO A 116 1.61 4.55 -7.62
C PRO A 116 2.24 5.39 -8.73
N LEU A 117 2.89 6.53 -8.40
CA LEU A 117 3.66 7.32 -9.36
C LEU A 117 4.87 6.55 -9.88
N GLY A 118 5.62 5.87 -8.99
CA GLY A 118 6.76 5.05 -9.37
C GLY A 118 6.37 3.88 -10.29
N ILE A 119 5.26 3.18 -10.00
CA ILE A 119 4.72 2.12 -10.85
C ILE A 119 4.36 2.67 -12.23
N SER A 120 3.74 3.86 -12.28
CA SER A 120 3.35 4.50 -13.52
C SER A 120 4.56 4.94 -14.34
N LEU A 121 5.60 5.51 -13.70
CA LEU A 121 6.87 5.84 -14.36
C LEU A 121 7.59 4.60 -14.91
N MET A 122 7.58 3.50 -14.16
CA MET A 122 8.15 2.23 -14.65
C MET A 122 7.44 1.75 -15.91
N ARG A 123 6.11 1.95 -16.02
CA ARG A 123 5.36 1.62 -17.23
C ARG A 123 5.79 2.44 -18.45
N ASP A 124 6.09 3.71 -18.23
CA ASP A 124 6.45 4.64 -19.31
C ASP A 124 7.90 4.42 -19.79
N GLU A 125 8.82 4.05 -18.88
CA GLU A 125 10.26 4.08 -19.12
C GLU A 125 10.91 2.71 -19.32
N LEU A 126 10.21 1.62 -18.97
CA LEU A 126 10.80 0.28 -19.02
C LEU A 126 10.26 -0.54 -20.18
N ALA A 127 11.14 -1.37 -20.75
CA ALA A 127 10.76 -2.39 -21.72
C ALA A 127 9.75 -3.40 -21.09
N PRO A 128 8.78 -3.91 -21.87
CA PRO A 128 7.72 -4.80 -21.40
C PRO A 128 8.23 -6.02 -20.64
N GLU A 129 9.40 -6.56 -21.01
CA GLU A 129 10.02 -7.76 -20.42
C GLU A 129 10.48 -7.52 -18.98
N ARG A 130 10.85 -6.28 -18.63
CA ARG A 130 11.32 -5.89 -17.30
C ARG A 130 10.22 -5.31 -16.41
N LEU A 131 9.12 -4.89 -17.00
CA LEU A 131 8.05 -4.17 -16.31
C LEU A 131 7.44 -5.00 -15.17
N GLY A 132 7.16 -6.28 -15.41
CA GLY A 132 6.55 -7.15 -14.41
C GLY A 132 7.40 -7.31 -13.14
N SER A 133 8.71 -7.53 -13.30
CA SER A 133 9.64 -7.65 -12.15
C SER A 133 9.85 -6.32 -11.45
N ALA A 134 9.91 -5.20 -12.19
CA ALA A 134 10.06 -3.87 -11.64
C ALA A 134 8.84 -3.45 -10.80
N MET A 135 7.63 -3.68 -11.31
CA MET A 135 6.38 -3.43 -10.55
C MET A 135 6.31 -4.29 -9.30
N GLY A 136 6.70 -5.55 -9.41
CA GLY A 136 6.78 -6.44 -8.27
C GLY A 136 7.74 -5.92 -7.21
N LEU A 137 8.94 -5.47 -7.59
CA LEU A 137 9.93 -4.92 -6.67
C LEU A 137 9.40 -3.63 -6.01
N MET A 138 8.77 -2.73 -6.78
CA MET A 138 8.15 -1.52 -6.25
C MET A 138 7.04 -1.83 -5.26
N SER A 139 6.20 -2.82 -5.55
CA SER A 139 5.14 -3.26 -4.64
C SER A 139 5.70 -3.94 -3.38
N SER A 140 6.81 -4.69 -3.51
CA SER A 140 7.50 -5.34 -2.38
C SER A 140 8.15 -4.33 -1.44
N SER A 141 8.41 -3.10 -1.88
CA SER A 141 8.96 -2.04 -1.02
C SER A 141 8.10 -1.78 0.22
N LEU A 142 6.79 -2.02 0.14
CA LEU A 142 5.87 -1.93 1.29
C LEU A 142 6.24 -2.93 2.40
N GLY A 143 6.50 -4.18 2.04
CA GLY A 143 6.89 -5.22 3.00
C GLY A 143 8.31 -5.04 3.53
N VAL A 144 9.24 -4.69 2.63
CA VAL A 144 10.65 -4.42 2.98
C VAL A 144 10.75 -3.24 3.95
N GLY A 145 9.98 -2.17 3.69
CA GLY A 145 9.95 -1.00 4.58
C GLY A 145 9.44 -1.35 5.98
N GLY A 146 8.39 -2.19 6.08
CA GLY A 146 7.91 -2.70 7.36
C GLY A 146 8.96 -3.56 8.07
N ALA A 147 9.59 -4.49 7.33
CA ALA A 147 10.60 -5.40 7.86
C ALA A 147 11.88 -4.70 8.37
N LEU A 148 12.32 -3.65 7.70
CA LEU A 148 13.51 -2.89 8.08
C LEU A 148 13.18 -1.75 9.06
N GLY A 149 12.02 -1.11 8.89
CA GLY A 149 11.64 0.07 9.65
C GLY A 149 11.43 -0.22 11.14
N LEU A 150 10.71 -1.30 11.47
CA LEU A 150 10.42 -1.65 12.87
C LEU A 150 11.67 -1.97 13.68
N PRO A 151 12.57 -2.90 13.25
CA PRO A 151 13.80 -3.20 13.99
C PRO A 151 14.73 -1.99 14.10
N ALA A 152 14.90 -1.25 13.00
CA ALA A 152 15.74 -0.04 12.98
C ALA A 152 15.20 1.03 13.94
N ALA A 153 13.89 1.26 13.93
CA ALA A 153 13.27 2.19 14.83
C ALA A 153 13.38 1.78 16.30
N ALA A 154 13.17 0.48 16.60
CA ALA A 154 13.33 -0.06 17.94
C ALA A 154 14.77 0.08 18.44
N ALA A 155 15.77 -0.24 17.60
CA ALA A 155 17.16 -0.11 17.94
C ALA A 155 17.56 1.35 18.24
N ILE A 156 17.11 2.30 17.44
CA ILE A 156 17.36 3.74 17.66
C ILE A 156 16.66 4.23 18.92
N ALA A 157 15.38 3.89 19.11
CA ALA A 157 14.59 4.33 20.25
C ALA A 157 15.14 3.82 21.59
N GLN A 158 15.77 2.64 21.63
CA GLN A 158 16.37 2.07 22.83
C GLN A 158 17.74 2.66 23.17
N ASN A 159 18.51 3.13 22.20
CA ASN A 159 19.91 3.52 22.38
C ASN A 159 20.19 4.99 22.12
N ALA A 160 19.22 5.75 21.60
CA ALA A 160 19.44 7.13 21.19
C ALA A 160 18.15 7.95 21.32
N SER A 161 18.26 9.28 21.05
CA SER A 161 17.09 10.16 21.03
C SER A 161 16.12 9.78 19.91
N TRP A 162 14.83 9.70 20.22
CA TRP A 162 13.77 9.44 19.24
C TRP A 162 13.75 10.43 18.06
N HIS A 163 14.28 11.65 18.23
CA HIS A 163 14.43 12.63 17.15
C HIS A 163 15.30 12.11 16.00
N LEU A 164 16.26 11.22 16.29
CA LEU A 164 17.12 10.61 15.27
C LEU A 164 16.33 9.74 14.27
N LEU A 165 15.17 9.22 14.66
CA LEU A 165 14.26 8.51 13.76
C LEU A 165 13.82 9.44 12.62
N PHE A 166 13.46 10.66 12.96
CA PHE A 166 13.00 11.65 11.99
C PHE A 166 14.16 12.27 11.21
N TRP A 167 15.31 12.54 11.83
CA TRP A 167 16.51 12.99 11.11
C TRP A 167 17.01 11.93 10.13
N GLY A 168 17.05 10.67 10.53
CA GLY A 168 17.38 9.55 9.64
C GLY A 168 16.40 9.46 8.47
N SER A 169 15.11 9.65 8.75
CA SER A 169 14.06 9.73 7.74
C SER A 169 14.28 10.85 6.74
N ALA A 170 14.60 12.05 7.22
CA ALA A 170 14.90 13.19 6.36
C ALA A 170 16.12 12.91 5.46
N GLY A 171 17.18 12.33 6.03
CA GLY A 171 18.39 11.96 5.28
C GLY A 171 18.11 10.91 4.19
N LEU A 172 17.41 9.83 4.53
CA LEU A 172 17.03 8.80 3.56
C LEU A 172 16.09 9.35 2.48
N GLY A 173 15.13 10.21 2.87
CA GLY A 173 14.23 10.88 1.94
C GLY A 173 14.98 11.80 0.97
N LEU A 174 15.97 12.54 1.46
CA LEU A 174 16.81 13.41 0.63
C LEU A 174 17.66 12.59 -0.36
N ILE A 175 18.26 11.49 0.09
CA ILE A 175 19.02 10.58 -0.77
C ILE A 175 18.11 10.03 -1.88
N ALA A 176 16.91 9.52 -1.52
CA ALA A 176 15.96 9.02 -2.51
C ALA A 176 15.52 10.12 -3.49
N MET A 177 15.29 11.34 -3.01
CA MET A 177 14.93 12.49 -3.84
C MET A 177 16.04 12.84 -4.84
N VAL A 178 17.30 12.86 -4.42
CA VAL A 178 18.47 13.10 -5.28
C VAL A 178 18.63 11.97 -6.30
N MET A 179 18.50 10.70 -5.88
CA MET A 179 18.55 9.56 -6.81
C MET A 179 17.48 9.68 -7.90
N VAL A 180 16.23 9.99 -7.53
CA VAL A 180 15.15 10.18 -8.49
C VAL A 180 15.43 11.37 -9.42
N TRP A 181 15.93 12.47 -8.87
CA TRP A 181 16.26 13.67 -9.65
C TRP A 181 17.34 13.42 -10.71
N ILE A 182 18.34 12.59 -10.41
CA ILE A 182 19.45 12.29 -11.31
C ILE A 182 19.12 11.17 -12.30
N LEU A 183 18.49 10.09 -11.82
CA LEU A 183 18.39 8.82 -12.54
C LEU A 183 17.07 8.61 -13.27
N VAL A 184 15.98 9.32 -12.88
CA VAL A 184 14.66 9.09 -13.45
C VAL A 184 14.32 10.21 -14.45
N PRO A 185 14.08 9.91 -15.73
CA PRO A 185 13.65 10.91 -16.70
C PRO A 185 12.20 11.36 -16.44
N GLU A 186 11.80 12.48 -17.01
CA GLU A 186 10.40 12.91 -17.00
C GLU A 186 9.61 12.15 -18.06
N SER A 187 8.43 11.64 -17.69
CA SER A 187 7.54 10.98 -18.64
C SER A 187 7.03 11.96 -19.70
N SER A 188 7.06 11.53 -20.96
CA SER A 188 6.51 12.29 -22.10
C SER A 188 4.98 12.21 -22.16
N ASP A 189 4.39 11.15 -21.59
CA ASP A 189 2.96 10.91 -21.65
C ASP A 189 2.24 11.72 -20.57
N ARG A 190 1.54 12.78 -21.00
CA ARG A 190 0.74 13.64 -20.12
C ARG A 190 -0.70 13.69 -20.59
N SER A 191 -1.65 13.57 -19.66
CA SER A 191 -3.07 13.69 -19.99
C SER A 191 -3.51 15.13 -20.26
N GLY A 192 -2.73 16.11 -19.81
CA GLY A 192 -3.13 17.52 -19.88
C GLY A 192 -4.39 17.83 -19.06
N GLY A 193 -5.02 18.96 -19.36
CA GLY A 193 -6.29 19.36 -18.74
C GLY A 193 -6.16 20.42 -17.65
N ARG A 194 -7.25 20.67 -16.93
CA ARG A 194 -7.34 21.60 -15.80
C ARG A 194 -7.57 20.84 -14.52
N ILE A 195 -7.02 21.35 -13.40
CA ILE A 195 -7.27 20.76 -12.07
C ILE A 195 -8.75 20.92 -11.74
N ASP A 196 -9.35 19.82 -11.34
CA ASP A 196 -10.72 19.80 -10.84
C ASP A 196 -10.70 20.03 -9.31
N PHE A 197 -10.65 21.32 -8.93
CA PHE A 197 -10.67 21.70 -7.51
C PHE A 197 -11.93 21.23 -6.78
N PRO A 198 -13.17 21.40 -7.31
CA PRO A 198 -14.36 20.90 -6.65
C PRO A 198 -14.34 19.39 -6.48
N GLY A 199 -13.91 18.62 -7.50
CA GLY A 199 -13.74 17.17 -7.42
C GLY A 199 -12.71 16.77 -6.34
N ALA A 200 -11.57 17.47 -6.28
CA ALA A 200 -10.53 17.23 -5.29
C ALA A 200 -11.03 17.53 -3.85
N ILE A 201 -11.74 18.63 -3.65
CA ILE A 201 -12.31 19.01 -2.34
C ILE A 201 -13.38 18.00 -1.93
N GLY A 202 -14.30 17.63 -2.83
CA GLY A 202 -15.34 16.66 -2.55
C GLY A 202 -14.81 15.29 -2.17
N LEU A 203 -13.84 14.77 -2.95
CA LEU A 203 -13.18 13.50 -2.62
C LEU A 203 -12.45 13.58 -1.27
N THR A 204 -11.69 14.65 -1.04
CA THR A 204 -10.95 14.86 0.20
C THR A 204 -11.90 14.90 1.41
N ALA A 205 -12.95 15.71 1.35
CA ALA A 205 -13.92 15.83 2.44
C ALA A 205 -14.64 14.51 2.71
N GLY A 206 -15.10 13.83 1.65
CA GLY A 206 -15.78 12.54 1.78
C GLY A 206 -14.87 11.46 2.38
N LEU A 207 -13.60 11.38 1.94
CA LEU A 207 -12.62 10.44 2.46
C LEU A 207 -12.24 10.76 3.91
N LEU A 208 -12.03 12.02 4.26
CA LEU A 208 -11.75 12.43 5.64
C LEU A 208 -12.89 12.04 6.57
N CYS A 209 -14.15 12.34 6.20
CA CYS A 209 -15.31 11.93 6.99
C CYS A 209 -15.38 10.40 7.16
N LEU A 210 -15.21 9.65 6.07
CA LEU A 210 -15.27 8.18 6.09
C LEU A 210 -14.16 7.58 6.96
N LEU A 211 -12.93 7.97 6.70
CA LEU A 211 -11.77 7.37 7.37
C LEU A 211 -11.65 7.80 8.83
N LEU A 212 -12.06 9.04 9.18
CA LEU A 212 -12.17 9.47 10.57
C LEU A 212 -13.22 8.65 11.32
N ALA A 213 -14.42 8.48 10.73
CA ALA A 213 -15.46 7.66 11.33
C ALA A 213 -14.99 6.22 11.58
N ILE A 214 -14.26 5.64 10.62
CA ILE A 214 -13.73 4.28 10.76
C ILE A 214 -12.60 4.23 11.80
N THR A 215 -11.61 5.12 11.75
CA THR A 215 -10.42 5.03 12.60
C THR A 215 -10.65 5.46 14.03
N LYS A 216 -11.57 6.41 14.24
CA LYS A 216 -11.90 6.97 15.55
C LYS A 216 -13.22 6.50 16.13
N GLY A 217 -14.01 5.74 15.37
CA GLY A 217 -15.29 5.21 15.82
C GLY A 217 -15.19 4.32 17.08
N GLY A 218 -14.08 3.59 17.23
CA GLY A 218 -13.80 2.83 18.45
C GLY A 218 -13.57 3.71 19.68
N ASP A 219 -12.81 4.81 19.51
CA ASP A 219 -12.48 5.76 20.58
C ASP A 219 -13.68 6.62 20.99
N TRP A 220 -14.46 7.09 20.01
CA TRP A 220 -15.60 7.98 20.22
C TRP A 220 -16.91 7.23 20.52
N GLY A 221 -16.94 5.94 20.20
CA GLY A 221 -18.14 5.10 20.23
C GLY A 221 -18.83 5.02 18.87
N TRP A 222 -19.11 3.79 18.43
CA TRP A 222 -19.73 3.52 17.13
C TRP A 222 -21.13 4.11 16.98
N ASN A 223 -21.87 4.23 18.10
CA ASN A 223 -23.22 4.81 18.14
C ASN A 223 -23.22 6.31 18.50
N ALA A 224 -22.05 6.93 18.66
CA ALA A 224 -21.96 8.35 18.99
C ALA A 224 -22.49 9.22 17.83
N PRO A 225 -23.23 10.29 18.12
CA PRO A 225 -23.78 11.18 17.08
C PRO A 225 -22.71 11.72 16.13
N LEU A 226 -21.50 11.97 16.61
CA LEU A 226 -20.38 12.41 15.80
C LEU A 226 -19.95 11.33 14.80
N THR A 227 -19.80 10.07 15.23
CA THR A 227 -19.39 8.96 14.37
C THR A 227 -20.45 8.68 13.30
N LEU A 228 -21.73 8.62 13.70
CA LEU A 228 -22.85 8.43 12.77
C LEU A 228 -22.99 9.62 11.82
N GLY A 229 -22.81 10.84 12.33
CA GLY A 229 -22.83 12.06 11.52
C GLY A 229 -21.70 12.07 10.46
N LEU A 230 -20.50 11.63 10.82
CA LEU A 230 -19.40 11.51 9.87
C LEU A 230 -19.66 10.43 8.81
N PHE A 231 -20.24 9.27 9.17
CA PHE A 231 -20.66 8.26 8.18
C PHE A 231 -21.74 8.80 7.24
N GLY A 232 -22.74 9.49 7.78
CA GLY A 232 -23.78 10.14 6.99
C GLY A 232 -23.21 11.21 6.06
N ALA A 233 -22.35 12.07 6.57
CA ALA A 233 -21.67 13.09 5.78
C ALA A 233 -20.79 12.47 4.68
N ALA A 234 -20.02 11.45 5.00
CA ALA A 234 -19.20 10.72 4.02
C ALA A 234 -20.07 10.14 2.90
N LEU A 235 -21.17 9.48 3.24
CA LEU A 235 -22.09 8.91 2.26
C LEU A 235 -22.65 9.99 1.33
N VAL A 236 -23.20 11.07 1.88
CA VAL A 236 -23.77 12.16 1.09
C VAL A 236 -22.73 12.84 0.21
N ILE A 237 -21.57 13.20 0.79
CA ILE A 237 -20.50 13.89 0.05
C ILE A 237 -19.96 13.00 -1.08
N LEU A 238 -19.69 11.71 -0.83
CA LEU A 238 -19.17 10.79 -1.84
C LEU A 238 -20.21 10.47 -2.94
N LEU A 239 -21.50 10.41 -2.62
CA LEU A 239 -22.56 10.26 -3.62
C LEU A 239 -22.67 11.50 -4.51
N VAL A 240 -22.71 12.70 -3.90
CA VAL A 240 -22.75 13.97 -4.65
C VAL A 240 -21.48 14.13 -5.49
N TRP A 241 -20.31 13.84 -4.92
CA TRP A 241 -19.03 13.84 -5.64
C TRP A 241 -19.04 12.85 -6.81
N GLY A 242 -19.49 11.61 -6.59
CA GLY A 242 -19.55 10.60 -7.65
C GLY A 242 -20.48 11.01 -8.80
N PHE A 243 -21.61 11.60 -8.48
CA PHE A 243 -22.53 12.14 -9.49
C PHE A 243 -21.92 13.33 -10.27
N TYR A 244 -21.19 14.21 -9.58
CA TYR A 244 -20.46 15.30 -10.18
C TYR A 244 -19.35 14.77 -11.14
N GLU A 245 -18.50 13.83 -10.70
CA GLU A 245 -17.43 13.22 -11.49
C GLU A 245 -17.95 12.52 -12.76
N LEU A 246 -19.09 11.82 -12.67
CA LEU A 246 -19.71 11.16 -13.83
C LEU A 246 -20.17 12.13 -14.93
N ARG A 247 -20.43 13.40 -14.58
CA ARG A 247 -20.88 14.43 -15.51
C ARG A 247 -19.78 15.35 -16.02
N ARG A 248 -18.59 15.30 -15.40
CA ARG A 248 -17.50 16.21 -15.71
C ARG A 248 -16.69 15.73 -16.91
N PRO A 249 -16.39 16.58 -17.90
CA PRO A 249 -15.35 16.31 -18.90
C PRO A 249 -13.96 16.48 -18.24
N GLY A 250 -13.14 15.42 -18.18
CA GLY A 250 -11.84 15.42 -17.52
C GLY A 250 -11.94 15.30 -15.98
N PRO A 251 -12.57 14.24 -15.46
CA PRO A 251 -12.75 14.01 -14.04
C PRO A 251 -11.42 13.81 -13.30
N LEU A 252 -11.41 14.04 -11.98
CA LEU A 252 -10.27 13.73 -11.12
C LEU A 252 -10.00 12.22 -11.08
N VAL A 253 -11.07 11.45 -10.92
CA VAL A 253 -11.08 9.98 -10.98
C VAL A 253 -12.09 9.56 -12.04
N ASP A 254 -11.64 8.93 -13.12
CA ASP A 254 -12.56 8.38 -14.11
C ASP A 254 -13.32 7.17 -13.53
N LEU A 255 -14.51 7.46 -13.01
CA LEU A 255 -15.40 6.45 -12.44
C LEU A 255 -15.89 5.45 -13.51
N ARG A 256 -15.96 5.85 -14.78
CA ARG A 256 -16.37 4.95 -15.87
C ARG A 256 -15.28 3.92 -16.16
N THR A 257 -14.03 4.36 -16.21
CA THR A 257 -12.87 3.45 -16.33
C THR A 257 -12.75 2.58 -15.07
N SER A 258 -12.96 3.15 -13.89
CA SER A 258 -12.91 2.44 -12.61
C SER A 258 -14.04 1.41 -12.45
N ALA A 259 -15.21 1.64 -13.04
CA ALA A 259 -16.35 0.73 -13.06
C ALA A 259 -16.19 -0.44 -14.05
N ARG A 260 -15.18 -0.43 -14.93
CA ARG A 260 -14.91 -1.59 -15.78
C ARG A 260 -14.65 -2.82 -14.92
N ARG A 261 -15.33 -3.93 -15.21
CA ARG A 261 -15.29 -5.15 -14.40
C ARG A 261 -13.90 -5.54 -13.91
N PRO A 262 -12.84 -5.60 -14.75
CA PRO A 262 -11.52 -6.01 -14.27
C PRO A 262 -10.93 -5.02 -13.26
N VAL A 263 -11.09 -3.71 -13.47
CA VAL A 263 -10.58 -2.65 -12.59
C VAL A 263 -11.35 -2.63 -11.28
N LEU A 264 -12.69 -2.65 -11.36
CA LEU A 264 -13.58 -2.67 -10.19
C LEU A 264 -13.29 -3.87 -9.27
N LEU A 265 -13.26 -5.08 -9.84
CA LEU A 265 -13.00 -6.30 -9.07
C LEU A 265 -11.59 -6.31 -8.48
N THR A 266 -10.58 -5.76 -9.19
CA THR A 266 -9.23 -5.60 -8.64
C THR A 266 -9.21 -4.62 -7.48
N ASN A 267 -9.94 -3.52 -7.57
CA ASN A 267 -10.06 -2.53 -6.49
C ASN A 267 -10.78 -3.12 -5.27
N LEU A 268 -11.87 -3.86 -5.45
CA LEU A 268 -12.57 -4.56 -4.36
C LEU A 268 -11.68 -5.63 -3.72
N ALA A 269 -10.95 -6.42 -4.50
CA ALA A 269 -9.97 -7.37 -3.98
C ALA A 269 -8.86 -6.67 -3.18
N SER A 270 -8.45 -5.46 -3.58
CA SER A 270 -7.44 -4.68 -2.86
C SER A 270 -7.92 -4.19 -1.49
N ILE A 271 -9.23 -3.93 -1.31
CA ILE A 271 -9.81 -3.66 0.01
C ILE A 271 -9.62 -4.88 0.92
N ALA A 272 -10.01 -6.05 0.44
CA ALA A 272 -9.92 -7.30 1.20
C ALA A 272 -8.46 -7.69 1.52
N ILE A 273 -7.53 -7.52 0.56
CA ILE A 273 -6.09 -7.73 0.79
C ILE A 273 -5.53 -6.73 1.80
N GLY A 274 -5.94 -5.44 1.71
CA GLY A 274 -5.55 -4.41 2.67
C GLY A 274 -6.02 -4.75 4.09
N PHE A 275 -7.24 -5.26 4.22
CA PHE A 275 -7.78 -5.75 5.49
C PHE A 275 -6.92 -6.88 6.05
N ALA A 276 -6.69 -7.95 5.28
CA ALA A 276 -5.94 -9.13 5.71
C ALA A 276 -4.51 -8.75 6.15
N MET A 277 -3.82 -7.95 5.34
CA MET A 277 -2.47 -7.46 5.65
C MET A 277 -2.41 -6.73 6.99
N TYR A 278 -3.36 -5.83 7.24
CA TYR A 278 -3.31 -5.00 8.43
C TYR A 278 -3.75 -5.76 9.69
N ALA A 279 -4.69 -6.69 9.57
CA ALA A 279 -5.06 -7.59 10.66
C ALA A 279 -3.84 -8.34 11.20
N GLN A 280 -3.04 -8.92 10.33
CA GLN A 280 -1.79 -9.60 10.69
C GLN A 280 -0.74 -8.62 11.24
N ALA A 281 -0.59 -7.46 10.63
CA ALA A 281 0.38 -6.44 11.07
C ALA A 281 0.09 -5.92 12.49
N LEU A 282 -1.16 -5.98 12.96
CA LEU A 282 -1.53 -5.69 14.33
C LEU A 282 -1.29 -6.89 15.28
N ALA A 283 -1.65 -8.10 14.86
CA ALA A 283 -1.65 -9.28 15.72
C ALA A 283 -0.25 -9.78 16.05
N ILE A 284 0.63 -9.94 15.05
CA ILE A 284 1.94 -10.58 15.25
C ILE A 284 2.83 -9.78 16.22
N PRO A 285 3.04 -8.46 16.07
CA PRO A 285 3.90 -7.73 16.99
C PRO A 285 3.34 -7.68 18.41
N GLN A 286 2.02 -7.60 18.58
CA GLN A 286 1.39 -7.62 19.90
C GLN A 286 1.60 -8.94 20.61
N LEU A 287 1.36 -10.07 19.92
CA LEU A 287 1.55 -11.39 20.48
C LEU A 287 3.02 -11.66 20.85
N LEU A 288 3.96 -11.23 20.01
CA LEU A 288 5.40 -11.35 20.28
C LEU A 288 5.80 -10.58 21.55
N GLN A 289 5.26 -9.39 21.76
CA GLN A 289 5.64 -8.50 22.86
C GLN A 289 4.83 -8.73 24.15
N LEU A 290 3.67 -9.38 24.07
CA LEU A 290 2.83 -9.66 25.23
C LEU A 290 3.61 -10.49 26.25
N PRO A 291 3.59 -10.14 27.58
CA PRO A 291 4.34 -10.86 28.58
C PRO A 291 4.02 -12.37 28.61
N ALA A 292 5.03 -13.21 28.77
CA ALA A 292 4.86 -14.65 28.82
C ALA A 292 3.96 -15.09 30.02
N ALA A 293 3.93 -14.31 31.11
CA ALA A 293 3.08 -14.53 32.25
C ALA A 293 1.57 -14.46 31.96
N THR A 294 1.16 -13.97 30.79
CA THR A 294 -0.24 -14.01 30.32
C THR A 294 -0.69 -15.42 29.91
N GLY A 295 0.24 -16.37 29.80
CA GLY A 295 -0.01 -17.77 29.42
C GLY A 295 0.04 -18.02 27.88
N HIS A 296 0.04 -16.98 27.05
CA HIS A 296 0.12 -17.09 25.59
C HIS A 296 1.05 -16.04 24.95
N GLY A 297 1.39 -14.98 25.67
CA GLY A 297 2.38 -14.01 25.22
C GLY A 297 3.77 -14.61 25.11
N LEU A 298 4.58 -14.10 24.16
CA LEU A 298 5.92 -14.63 23.87
C LEU A 298 7.04 -13.83 24.55
N GLY A 299 6.74 -12.72 25.23
CA GLY A 299 7.66 -11.94 26.06
C GLY A 299 8.86 -11.35 25.33
N GLN A 300 8.76 -11.16 24.01
CA GLN A 300 9.88 -10.67 23.23
C GLN A 300 10.03 -9.15 23.37
N SER A 301 11.27 -8.68 23.33
CA SER A 301 11.51 -7.24 23.20
C SER A 301 11.02 -6.72 21.85
N MET A 302 10.76 -5.42 21.76
CA MET A 302 10.33 -4.77 20.52
C MET A 302 11.32 -4.99 19.37
N LEU A 303 12.64 -4.97 19.66
CA LEU A 303 13.68 -5.25 18.68
C LEU A 303 13.56 -6.69 18.15
N VAL A 304 13.42 -7.67 19.02
CA VAL A 304 13.28 -9.08 18.64
C VAL A 304 11.98 -9.29 17.86
N ALA A 305 10.87 -8.67 18.28
CA ALA A 305 9.61 -8.73 17.54
C ALA A 305 9.77 -8.19 16.11
N GLY A 306 10.45 -7.07 15.94
CA GLY A 306 10.78 -6.51 14.62
C GLY A 306 11.66 -7.47 13.80
N LEU A 307 12.70 -8.07 14.41
CA LEU A 307 13.57 -9.04 13.75
C LEU A 307 12.82 -10.31 13.35
N CYS A 308 11.84 -10.76 14.12
CA CYS A 308 10.98 -11.89 13.74
C CYS A 308 10.13 -11.60 12.49
N MET A 309 9.77 -10.34 12.24
CA MET A 309 9.01 -9.95 11.05
C MET A 309 9.91 -9.70 9.83
N ALA A 310 11.19 -9.42 10.01
CA ALA A 310 12.13 -9.10 8.95
C ALA A 310 12.24 -10.19 7.84
N PRO A 311 12.29 -11.50 8.14
CA PRO A 311 12.33 -12.54 7.11
C PRO A 311 11.14 -12.51 6.16
N GLY A 312 9.93 -12.21 6.67
CA GLY A 312 8.73 -12.05 5.84
C GLY A 312 8.89 -10.92 4.82
N GLY A 313 9.36 -9.74 5.24
CA GLY A 313 9.59 -8.63 4.32
C GLY A 313 10.70 -8.91 3.29
N LEU A 314 11.78 -9.58 3.69
CA LEU A 314 12.86 -9.97 2.78
C LEU A 314 12.40 -10.98 1.72
N VAL A 315 11.57 -11.95 2.10
CA VAL A 315 10.99 -12.94 1.17
C VAL A 315 10.21 -12.26 0.04
N MET A 316 9.58 -11.13 0.29
CA MET A 316 8.86 -10.40 -0.75
C MET A 316 9.77 -9.99 -1.93
N ILE A 317 11.04 -9.68 -1.68
CA ILE A 317 12.00 -9.34 -2.74
C ILE A 317 12.25 -10.56 -3.65
N PHE A 318 12.46 -11.74 -3.05
CA PHE A 318 12.77 -12.97 -3.80
C PHE A 318 11.54 -13.54 -4.52
N VAL A 319 10.36 -13.39 -3.95
CA VAL A 319 9.10 -13.87 -4.53
C VAL A 319 8.56 -12.96 -5.64
N SER A 320 8.89 -11.68 -5.62
CA SER A 320 8.41 -10.71 -6.60
C SER A 320 8.71 -11.09 -8.07
N PRO A 321 9.93 -11.53 -8.44
CA PRO A 321 10.20 -12.04 -9.79
C PRO A 321 9.40 -13.29 -10.15
N LEU A 322 9.09 -14.15 -9.16
CA LEU A 322 8.26 -15.34 -9.36
C LEU A 322 6.82 -14.95 -9.70
N SER A 323 6.28 -13.91 -9.03
CA SER A 323 4.99 -13.34 -9.37
C SER A 323 4.93 -12.83 -10.81
N ALA A 324 5.98 -12.13 -11.26
CA ALA A 324 6.08 -11.66 -12.64
C ALA A 324 6.07 -12.83 -13.64
N LYS A 325 6.83 -13.90 -13.37
CA LYS A 325 6.84 -15.13 -14.20
C LYS A 325 5.46 -15.80 -14.21
N LEU A 326 4.83 -15.96 -13.06
CA LEU A 326 3.48 -16.54 -12.95
C LEU A 326 2.44 -15.71 -13.70
N SER A 327 2.52 -14.39 -13.58
CA SER A 327 1.66 -13.45 -14.30
C SER A 327 1.87 -13.50 -15.81
N ALA A 328 3.11 -13.67 -16.28
CA ALA A 328 3.42 -13.84 -17.69
C ALA A 328 2.89 -15.20 -18.25
N TRP A 329 2.99 -16.27 -17.47
CA TRP A 329 2.61 -17.63 -17.90
C TRP A 329 1.10 -17.85 -17.81
N LYS A 330 0.49 -17.60 -16.65
CA LYS A 330 -0.93 -17.90 -16.38
C LYS A 330 -1.83 -16.67 -16.29
N GLY A 331 -1.24 -15.48 -16.38
CA GLY A 331 -1.94 -14.19 -16.24
C GLY A 331 -1.93 -13.64 -14.82
N ALA A 332 -1.98 -12.31 -14.71
CA ALA A 332 -1.93 -11.60 -13.42
C ALA A 332 -3.11 -11.95 -12.49
N LYS A 333 -4.29 -12.29 -13.05
CA LYS A 333 -5.42 -12.82 -12.28
C LYS A 333 -5.04 -14.04 -11.43
N VAL A 334 -4.36 -15.02 -12.04
CA VAL A 334 -3.96 -16.26 -11.35
C VAL A 334 -2.91 -15.95 -10.29
N SER A 335 -1.95 -15.06 -10.58
CA SER A 335 -0.95 -14.66 -9.59
C SER A 335 -1.58 -14.03 -8.36
N LEU A 336 -2.57 -13.12 -8.54
CA LEU A 336 -3.27 -12.49 -7.42
C LEU A 336 -4.09 -13.52 -6.63
N MET A 337 -4.84 -14.39 -7.30
CA MET A 337 -5.62 -15.43 -6.63
C MET A 337 -4.72 -16.38 -5.82
N THR A 338 -3.63 -16.86 -6.43
CA THR A 338 -2.66 -17.72 -5.73
C THR A 338 -2.05 -17.00 -4.52
N GLY A 339 -1.71 -15.72 -4.68
CA GLY A 339 -1.19 -14.90 -3.59
C GLY A 339 -2.17 -14.77 -2.43
N ALA A 340 -3.44 -14.46 -2.73
CA ALA A 340 -4.49 -14.36 -1.72
C ALA A 340 -4.74 -15.70 -1.01
N LEU A 341 -4.73 -16.82 -1.74
CA LEU A 341 -4.89 -18.16 -1.14
C LEU A 341 -3.69 -18.55 -0.26
N VAL A 342 -2.45 -18.27 -0.70
CA VAL A 342 -1.25 -18.51 0.12
C VAL A 342 -1.29 -17.68 1.38
N PHE A 343 -1.74 -16.42 1.30
CA PHE A 343 -1.93 -15.56 2.47
C PHE A 343 -2.94 -16.18 3.45
N ALA A 344 -4.11 -16.60 2.94
CA ALA A 344 -5.15 -17.23 3.75
C ALA A 344 -4.65 -18.52 4.44
N VAL A 345 -3.87 -19.34 3.73
CA VAL A 345 -3.23 -20.53 4.31
C VAL A 345 -2.28 -20.16 5.44
N GLY A 346 -1.48 -19.10 5.29
CA GLY A 346 -0.59 -18.61 6.35
C GLY A 346 -1.35 -18.14 7.59
N ASP A 347 -2.43 -17.39 7.41
CA ASP A 347 -3.27 -16.95 8.53
C ASP A 347 -4.00 -18.11 9.20
N LEU A 348 -4.50 -19.09 8.44
CA LEU A 348 -5.08 -20.30 9.02
C LEU A 348 -4.03 -21.14 9.75
N ALA A 349 -2.82 -21.28 9.21
CA ALA A 349 -1.72 -21.97 9.87
C ALA A 349 -1.36 -21.32 11.23
N ALA A 350 -1.51 -19.98 11.32
CA ALA A 350 -1.30 -19.28 12.58
C ALA A 350 -2.16 -19.82 13.74
N LEU A 351 -3.36 -20.37 13.47
CA LEU A 351 -4.23 -20.92 14.52
C LEU A 351 -3.55 -22.02 15.37
N TRP A 352 -2.54 -22.68 14.80
CA TRP A 352 -1.75 -23.74 15.45
C TRP A 352 -0.30 -23.33 15.73
N LEU A 353 0.16 -22.19 15.17
CA LEU A 353 1.54 -21.74 15.20
C LEU A 353 1.70 -20.44 15.99
N LEU A 354 1.18 -20.37 17.22
CA LEU A 354 1.23 -19.17 18.09
C LEU A 354 2.08 -19.37 19.36
N SER A 355 2.70 -20.55 19.55
CA SER A 355 3.32 -20.92 20.83
C SER A 355 4.79 -20.52 20.96
N ALA A 356 5.46 -20.13 19.86
CA ALA A 356 6.89 -19.79 19.87
C ALA A 356 7.21 -18.73 18.81
N PRO A 357 8.24 -17.87 19.01
CA PRO A 357 8.61 -16.83 18.06
C PRO A 357 8.92 -17.34 16.64
N TRP A 358 9.63 -18.47 16.53
CA TRP A 358 9.97 -19.07 15.23
C TRP A 358 8.72 -19.50 14.42
N GLN A 359 7.64 -19.88 15.09
CA GLN A 359 6.37 -20.22 14.43
C GLN A 359 5.76 -19.01 13.77
N LEU A 360 5.78 -17.85 14.45
CA LEU A 360 5.33 -16.58 13.87
C LEU A 360 6.22 -16.08 12.72
N ILE A 361 7.52 -16.41 12.75
CA ILE A 361 8.40 -16.18 11.59
C ILE A 361 7.91 -17.01 10.39
N VAL A 362 7.59 -18.29 10.57
CA VAL A 362 7.07 -19.15 9.51
C VAL A 362 5.76 -18.59 8.96
N VAL A 363 4.82 -18.23 9.83
CA VAL A 363 3.54 -17.58 9.43
C VAL A 363 3.82 -16.32 8.62
N SER A 364 4.70 -15.43 9.10
CA SER A 364 5.07 -14.19 8.42
C SER A 364 5.68 -14.44 7.05
N VAL A 365 6.52 -15.46 6.89
CA VAL A 365 7.13 -15.85 5.59
C VAL A 365 6.07 -16.35 4.62
N ILE A 366 5.13 -17.20 5.06
CA ILE A 366 4.06 -17.73 4.21
C ILE A 366 3.14 -16.60 3.74
N THR A 367 2.66 -15.78 4.67
CA THR A 367 1.74 -14.68 4.35
C THR A 367 2.40 -13.61 3.49
N SER A 368 3.66 -13.25 3.76
CA SER A 368 4.43 -12.30 2.93
C SER A 368 4.71 -12.85 1.53
N THR A 369 4.87 -14.18 1.36
CA THR A 369 4.93 -14.82 0.05
C THR A 369 3.62 -14.61 -0.72
N GLY A 370 2.48 -14.84 -0.07
CA GLY A 370 1.17 -14.57 -0.65
C GLY A 370 0.99 -13.10 -1.04
N MET A 371 1.40 -12.20 -0.15
CA MET A 371 1.32 -10.76 -0.38
C MET A 371 2.19 -10.30 -1.56
N ALA A 372 3.41 -10.82 -1.69
CA ALA A 372 4.29 -10.49 -2.82
C ALA A 372 3.68 -10.89 -4.16
N LEU A 373 3.06 -12.09 -4.21
CA LEU A 373 2.35 -12.58 -5.41
C LEU A 373 1.16 -11.66 -5.76
N ALA A 374 0.37 -11.27 -4.77
CA ALA A 374 -0.80 -10.42 -4.97
C ALA A 374 -0.41 -8.99 -5.39
N PHE A 375 0.50 -8.36 -4.66
CA PHE A 375 0.87 -6.95 -4.88
C PHE A 375 1.58 -6.70 -6.20
N ALA A 376 2.37 -7.65 -6.69
CA ALA A 376 2.99 -7.53 -8.01
C ALA A 376 1.96 -7.67 -9.15
N ALA A 377 0.88 -8.42 -8.92
CA ALA A 377 -0.15 -8.67 -9.93
C ALA A 377 -1.18 -7.52 -10.05
N ILE A 378 -1.47 -6.82 -8.95
CA ILE A 378 -2.49 -5.75 -8.91
C ILE A 378 -2.22 -4.65 -9.94
N PRO A 379 -1.03 -4.00 -9.99
CA PRO A 379 -0.76 -2.97 -10.97
C PRO A 379 -0.85 -3.48 -12.41
N ALA A 380 -0.42 -4.71 -12.66
CA ALA A 380 -0.50 -5.32 -13.98
C ALA A 380 -1.95 -5.49 -14.46
N LEU A 381 -2.87 -5.87 -13.56
CA LEU A 381 -4.31 -5.99 -13.86
C LEU A 381 -4.93 -4.63 -14.16
N ILE A 382 -4.60 -3.61 -13.38
CA ILE A 382 -5.11 -2.25 -13.57
C ILE A 382 -4.61 -1.70 -14.91
N MET A 383 -3.29 -1.73 -15.12
CA MET A 383 -2.66 -1.14 -16.31
C MET A 383 -3.05 -1.83 -17.61
N ALA A 384 -3.43 -3.11 -17.57
CA ALA A 384 -3.95 -3.81 -18.75
C ALA A 384 -5.33 -3.31 -19.20
N ASN A 385 -6.06 -2.56 -18.37
CA ASN A 385 -7.43 -2.14 -18.61
C ASN A 385 -7.64 -0.61 -18.56
N VAL A 386 -6.55 0.16 -18.42
CA VAL A 386 -6.57 1.62 -18.26
C VAL A 386 -5.65 2.25 -19.33
N PRO A 387 -6.01 3.41 -19.91
CA PRO A 387 -5.15 4.16 -20.82
C PRO A 387 -3.80 4.50 -20.19
N HIS A 388 -2.76 4.66 -21.01
CA HIS A 388 -1.42 5.06 -20.54
C HIS A 388 -1.44 6.41 -19.80
N THR A 389 -2.27 7.34 -20.27
CA THR A 389 -2.43 8.70 -19.72
C THR A 389 -3.15 8.76 -18.36
N GLU A 390 -3.70 7.65 -17.85
CA GLU A 390 -4.46 7.58 -16.59
C GLU A 390 -3.87 6.54 -15.61
N THR A 391 -2.65 6.09 -15.85
CA THR A 391 -2.04 4.99 -15.12
C THR A 391 -1.77 5.34 -13.65
N ALA A 392 -1.28 6.54 -13.37
CA ALA A 392 -0.97 6.97 -12.01
C ALA A 392 -2.26 7.21 -11.22
N ALA A 393 -3.29 7.81 -11.84
CA ALA A 393 -4.59 8.01 -11.22
C ALA A 393 -5.26 6.67 -10.84
N ALA A 394 -5.24 5.68 -11.73
CA ALA A 394 -5.83 4.37 -11.48
C ALA A 394 -5.08 3.57 -10.40
N ASN A 395 -3.75 3.60 -10.38
CA ASN A 395 -2.97 2.98 -9.30
C ASN A 395 -3.12 3.76 -7.98
N GLY A 396 -3.29 5.08 -8.03
CA GLY A 396 -3.60 5.90 -6.87
C GLY A 396 -4.95 5.54 -6.26
N LEU A 397 -5.99 5.35 -7.07
CA LEU A 397 -7.29 4.88 -6.61
C LEU A 397 -7.19 3.48 -5.99
N ASN A 398 -6.43 2.58 -6.59
CA ASN A 398 -6.22 1.25 -6.02
C ASN A 398 -5.51 1.30 -4.66
N ALA A 399 -4.51 2.15 -4.50
CA ALA A 399 -3.85 2.36 -3.22
C ALA A 399 -4.82 2.94 -2.17
N LEU A 400 -5.73 3.84 -2.56
CA LEU A 400 -6.83 4.31 -1.72
C LEU A 400 -7.75 3.15 -1.28
N MET A 401 -8.17 2.29 -2.21
CA MET A 401 -9.01 1.13 -1.87
C MET A 401 -8.32 0.22 -0.83
N ARG A 402 -7.03 -0.01 -0.99
CA ARG A 402 -6.23 -0.73 0.01
C ARG A 402 -6.21 0.00 1.35
N SER A 403 -6.10 1.33 1.36
CA SER A 403 -6.14 2.13 2.60
C SER A 403 -7.50 2.04 3.31
N VAL A 404 -8.60 1.99 2.57
CA VAL A 404 -9.94 1.72 3.13
C VAL A 404 -9.95 0.35 3.82
N GLY A 405 -9.37 -0.67 3.18
CA GLY A 405 -9.24 -2.00 3.76
C GLY A 405 -8.43 -2.01 5.06
N THR A 406 -7.26 -1.35 5.09
CA THR A 406 -6.42 -1.26 6.30
C THR A 406 -7.11 -0.50 7.42
N SER A 407 -7.82 0.58 7.12
CA SER A 407 -8.59 1.35 8.12
C SER A 407 -9.74 0.53 8.69
N THR A 408 -10.45 -0.22 7.86
CA THR A 408 -11.53 -1.11 8.30
C THR A 408 -10.97 -2.24 9.18
N ALA A 409 -9.82 -2.83 8.83
CA ALA A 409 -9.16 -3.83 9.65
C ALA A 409 -8.74 -3.26 11.00
N SER A 410 -8.16 -2.06 11.03
CA SER A 410 -7.80 -1.38 12.28
C SER A 410 -8.98 -1.28 13.23
N ALA A 411 -10.13 -0.87 12.70
CA ALA A 411 -11.36 -0.75 13.48
C ALA A 411 -11.92 -2.09 13.97
N VAL A 412 -12.09 -3.06 13.05
CA VAL A 412 -12.70 -4.37 13.37
C VAL A 412 -11.80 -5.18 14.30
N VAL A 413 -10.51 -5.26 13.99
CA VAL A 413 -9.53 -6.00 14.80
C VAL A 413 -9.32 -5.31 16.14
N GLY A 414 -9.26 -3.97 16.16
CA GLY A 414 -9.18 -3.20 17.40
C GLY A 414 -10.34 -3.51 18.35
N VAL A 415 -11.58 -3.53 17.83
CA VAL A 415 -12.77 -3.92 18.60
C VAL A 415 -12.66 -5.38 19.06
N ALA A 416 -12.27 -6.32 18.19
CA ALA A 416 -12.15 -7.72 18.56
C ALA A 416 -11.13 -7.94 19.69
N LEU A 417 -9.96 -7.32 19.60
CA LEU A 417 -8.91 -7.43 20.63
C LEU A 417 -9.29 -6.70 21.93
N ALA A 418 -10.07 -5.60 21.87
CA ALA A 418 -10.53 -4.87 23.04
C ALA A 418 -11.66 -5.58 23.80
N HIS A 419 -12.50 -6.37 23.12
CA HIS A 419 -13.59 -7.11 23.77
C HIS A 419 -13.16 -8.50 24.27
N LEU A 420 -12.21 -9.15 23.57
CA LEU A 420 -11.69 -10.45 23.98
C LEU A 420 -10.44 -10.26 24.82
N THR A 421 -10.62 -9.81 26.06
CA THR A 421 -9.54 -9.49 27.01
C THR A 421 -9.59 -10.34 28.26
N GLN A 422 -8.43 -10.45 28.92
CA GLN A 422 -8.27 -11.02 30.24
C GLN A 422 -7.55 -10.04 31.17
N PRO A 423 -7.84 -10.05 32.49
CA PRO A 423 -7.14 -9.22 33.47
C PRO A 423 -5.69 -9.68 33.65
N PHE A 424 -4.75 -8.75 33.60
CA PHE A 424 -3.31 -9.01 33.80
C PHE A 424 -2.63 -7.78 34.42
N ALA A 425 -1.99 -7.94 35.59
CA ALA A 425 -1.21 -6.89 36.27
C ALA A 425 -1.96 -5.53 36.39
N GLY A 426 -3.26 -5.55 36.69
CA GLY A 426 -4.07 -4.33 36.85
C GLY A 426 -4.55 -3.70 35.57
N THR A 427 -4.28 -4.30 34.40
CA THR A 427 -4.74 -3.90 33.07
C THR A 427 -5.48 -5.04 32.37
N PHE A 428 -6.10 -4.75 31.22
CA PHE A 428 -6.69 -5.77 30.37
C PHE A 428 -5.81 -6.02 29.16
N VAL A 429 -5.52 -7.28 28.85
CA VAL A 429 -4.73 -7.70 27.67
C VAL A 429 -5.55 -8.63 26.78
N PRO A 430 -5.35 -8.62 25.45
CA PRO A 430 -6.06 -9.51 24.54
C PRO A 430 -5.83 -10.99 24.88
N THR A 431 -6.87 -11.79 24.76
CA THR A 431 -6.79 -13.25 24.92
C THR A 431 -6.22 -13.93 23.69
N LEU A 432 -5.79 -15.19 23.81
CA LEU A 432 -5.37 -16.00 22.67
C LEU A 432 -6.49 -16.14 21.62
N ASP A 433 -7.74 -16.23 22.04
CA ASP A 433 -8.89 -16.31 21.14
C ASP A 433 -9.12 -15.01 20.38
N GLY A 434 -8.79 -13.85 20.96
CA GLY A 434 -8.78 -12.58 20.27
C GLY A 434 -7.76 -12.55 19.12
N PHE A 435 -6.56 -13.08 19.34
CA PHE A 435 -5.56 -13.22 18.29
C PHE A 435 -5.99 -14.24 17.23
N LYS A 436 -6.51 -15.40 17.61
CA LYS A 436 -7.05 -16.39 16.66
C LYS A 436 -8.15 -15.80 15.79
N LEU A 437 -9.10 -15.07 16.40
CA LEU A 437 -10.16 -14.39 15.65
C LEU A 437 -9.57 -13.42 14.63
N THR A 438 -8.54 -12.67 14.98
CA THR A 438 -7.85 -11.75 14.06
C THR A 438 -7.28 -12.47 12.86
N PHE A 439 -6.61 -13.61 13.03
CA PHE A 439 -6.10 -14.42 11.92
C PHE A 439 -7.24 -15.04 11.07
N ILE A 440 -8.34 -15.46 11.69
CA ILE A 440 -9.52 -15.96 10.97
C ILE A 440 -10.11 -14.85 10.09
N LEU A 441 -10.25 -13.63 10.62
CA LEU A 441 -10.75 -12.49 9.86
C LEU A 441 -9.83 -12.14 8.69
N GLY A 442 -8.51 -12.19 8.89
CA GLY A 442 -7.49 -12.03 7.84
C GLY A 442 -7.63 -13.09 6.75
N ALA A 443 -7.73 -14.37 7.14
CA ALA A 443 -7.91 -15.48 6.21
C ALA A 443 -9.21 -15.35 5.39
N VAL A 444 -10.33 -15.01 6.04
CA VAL A 444 -11.62 -14.79 5.37
C VAL A 444 -11.52 -13.65 4.37
N ALA A 445 -10.88 -12.53 4.73
CA ALA A 445 -10.67 -11.41 3.83
C ALA A 445 -9.80 -11.80 2.63
N ALA A 446 -8.72 -12.55 2.84
CA ALA A 446 -7.87 -13.04 1.76
C ALA A 446 -8.61 -14.03 0.84
N MET A 447 -9.40 -14.94 1.39
CA MET A 447 -10.25 -15.84 0.60
C MET A 447 -11.31 -15.07 -0.20
N LEU A 448 -11.90 -14.01 0.39
CA LEU A 448 -12.83 -13.13 -0.30
C LEU A 448 -12.15 -12.43 -1.48
N ALA A 449 -10.90 -11.95 -1.32
CA ALA A 449 -10.13 -11.38 -2.41
C ALA A 449 -9.93 -12.39 -3.56
N ALA A 450 -9.57 -13.64 -3.23
CA ALA A 450 -9.42 -14.70 -4.23
C ALA A 450 -10.75 -15.00 -4.95
N LEU A 451 -11.86 -15.04 -4.21
CA LEU A 451 -13.20 -15.24 -4.75
C LEU A 451 -13.62 -14.09 -5.68
N ILE A 452 -13.44 -12.83 -5.26
CA ILE A 452 -13.72 -11.66 -6.10
C ILE A 452 -12.94 -11.76 -7.41
N MET A 453 -11.67 -12.14 -7.35
CA MET A 453 -10.83 -12.29 -8.53
C MET A 453 -11.26 -13.45 -9.43
N ALA A 454 -11.91 -14.47 -8.92
CA ALA A 454 -12.47 -15.55 -9.75
C ALA A 454 -13.45 -15.01 -10.80
N PHE A 455 -14.19 -13.94 -10.49
CA PHE A 455 -15.14 -13.29 -11.39
C PHE A 455 -14.52 -12.32 -12.42
N VAL A 456 -13.21 -12.07 -12.35
CA VAL A 456 -12.51 -11.28 -13.38
C VAL A 456 -12.44 -12.13 -14.66
N PRO A 457 -12.87 -11.59 -15.83
CA PRO A 457 -12.79 -12.30 -17.10
C PRO A 457 -11.34 -12.72 -17.40
N GLY A 458 -11.13 -13.99 -17.71
CA GLY A 458 -9.83 -14.48 -18.17
C GLY A 458 -9.45 -13.82 -19.51
N ARG A 459 -8.18 -13.48 -19.69
CA ARG A 459 -7.67 -13.03 -21.00
C ARG A 459 -7.88 -14.18 -22.00
N ARG A 460 -8.80 -14.03 -22.96
CA ARG A 460 -8.80 -14.91 -24.14
C ARG A 460 -7.44 -14.66 -24.81
N ARG A 461 -6.58 -15.68 -24.89
CA ARG A 461 -5.42 -15.66 -25.76
C ARG A 461 -5.95 -15.34 -27.17
N SER A 462 -5.65 -14.15 -27.66
CA SER A 462 -5.82 -13.85 -29.08
C SER A 462 -4.83 -14.73 -29.85
N VAL A 463 -5.31 -15.85 -30.31
CA VAL A 463 -4.65 -16.68 -31.33
C VAL A 463 -5.01 -16.03 -32.68
N ALA A 464 -4.60 -14.78 -32.88
CA ALA A 464 -4.77 -14.10 -34.15
C ALA A 464 -3.52 -13.25 -34.39
N SER A 465 -2.66 -13.73 -35.21
CA SER A 465 -1.79 -12.99 -36.15
C SER A 465 -0.49 -13.70 -36.52
N VAL A 466 -0.50 -15.05 -36.61
CA VAL A 466 0.63 -15.75 -37.28
C VAL A 466 0.23 -16.21 -38.69
N THR A 467 -1.07 -16.21 -39.03
CA THR A 467 -1.55 -16.72 -40.31
C THR A 467 -1.55 -15.66 -41.42
N THR A 468 -1.61 -14.36 -41.07
CA THR A 468 -1.74 -13.29 -42.08
C THR A 468 -0.42 -12.89 -42.73
N THR A 469 0.73 -13.16 -42.12
CA THR A 469 2.04 -12.78 -42.71
C THR A 469 2.53 -13.81 -43.70
N LYS A 470 2.11 -15.09 -43.62
CA LYS A 470 2.47 -16.10 -44.62
C LYS A 470 1.66 -15.99 -45.90
N GLU A 471 0.40 -15.56 -45.86
CA GLU A 471 -0.41 -15.35 -47.06
C GLU A 471 -0.01 -14.05 -47.82
N ALA A 472 0.37 -12.96 -47.10
CA ALA A 472 0.84 -11.73 -47.72
C ALA A 472 2.20 -11.90 -48.42
N VAL A 473 3.10 -12.73 -47.89
CA VAL A 473 4.39 -13.05 -48.53
C VAL A 473 4.21 -14.02 -49.71
N GLY A 474 3.22 -14.91 -49.68
CA GLY A 474 2.88 -15.82 -50.77
C GLY A 474 2.25 -15.12 -51.99
N MET A 475 1.44 -14.04 -51.77
CA MET A 475 0.84 -13.25 -52.85
C MET A 475 1.82 -12.26 -53.50
N ALA A 476 2.82 -11.76 -52.77
CA ALA A 476 3.84 -10.88 -53.33
C ALA A 476 4.86 -11.64 -54.21
N ALA A 477 5.09 -12.93 -53.96
CA ALA A 477 5.99 -13.74 -54.78
C ALA A 477 5.35 -14.27 -56.07
N GLY A 478 3.99 -14.30 -56.16
CA GLY A 478 3.26 -14.78 -57.33
C GLY A 478 3.10 -13.73 -58.47
N HIS A 479 3.35 -12.47 -58.24
CA HIS A 479 3.17 -11.38 -59.20
C HIS A 479 4.43 -11.00 -60.00
N VAL A 480 5.61 -11.51 -59.63
CA VAL A 480 6.87 -11.20 -60.33
C VAL A 480 7.17 -12.15 -61.49
N HIS A 481 6.39 -13.25 -61.66
CA HIS A 481 6.65 -14.25 -62.70
C HIS A 481 5.69 -14.21 -63.93
N ARG A 482 4.92 -13.13 -64.11
CA ARG A 482 4.00 -12.97 -65.29
C ARG A 482 4.24 -11.72 -66.13
N SER A 483 5.43 -11.16 -66.08
CA SER A 483 5.81 -10.07 -67.02
C SER A 483 7.26 -10.30 -67.50
N SER A 484 7.45 -11.28 -68.33
CA SER A 484 8.56 -11.44 -69.26
C SER A 484 8.08 -12.15 -70.49
#